data_0b274cf9d1b697d2c7e58aaa6d7b4f69
#
_entry.id   0b274cf9d1b697d2c7e58aaa6d7b4f69
#
_cell.length_a   1.000
_cell.length_b   1.000
_cell.length_c   1.000
_cell.angle_alpha   90.00
_cell.angle_beta   90.00
_cell.angle_gamma   90.00
#
_symmetry.space_group_name_H-M   'P 1'
#
loop_
_entity.id
_entity.type
_entity.pdbx_description
1 polymer ?
#
loop_
_entity_poly.entity_id
_entity_poly.type
_entity_poly.pdbx_seq_one_letter_code
_entity_poly.pdbx_strand_id
1 'polypeptide(L)'
;MINKDSKQELDEVVVQAALQQTESQKQAQALAPGAVQQQDKPSFFNVSPFNDYRMEGLRMDPPKELCPHILVEQETTILFSGPGVGKTVLAMQIAFDLAEQGKRVLYVNFELSQQQLALRYPNKEFPNTLYHAGIDYTKMHDVTDQSMILSEIERMALELNIEVIIIDNFTNLCINSKESAEAGKIMQQLVAMRMTHNCTMLILAHTPKRKQGDPLTIDDLAGSKLLSNLADNVIGFNKSRKDKNMRYLIQLKYRSLPIELDFKNVQELTLTSSDGWLHFEYGGYDEERAHLPRSRDEKAELERDIIRELKQPNGSSYRDIADKLGTSSSMVQRVAKSNGLSRKG
;
A
#
# COMPACT_ATOMS: atom_id res chain seq x y z
N MET A 1 -22.47 -57.71 51.00
CA MET A 1 -21.04 -58.05 51.16
C MET A 1 -20.58 -58.67 49.84
N ILE A 2 -19.92 -57.91 49.00
CA ILE A 2 -19.35 -58.42 47.74
C ILE A 2 -18.06 -59.14 48.13
N ASN A 3 -18.00 -60.42 47.75
CA ASN A 3 -16.91 -61.32 48.12
C ASN A 3 -15.59 -60.80 47.58
N LYS A 4 -14.51 -60.83 48.40
CA LYS A 4 -13.17 -60.34 48.03
C LYS A 4 -12.61 -61.06 46.80
N ASP A 5 -12.97 -62.31 46.59
CA ASP A 5 -12.51 -63.14 45.47
C ASP A 5 -13.08 -62.65 44.12
N SER A 6 -14.33 -62.13 44.07
CA SER A 6 -14.95 -61.62 42.88
C SER A 6 -14.34 -60.25 42.41
N LYS A 7 -13.72 -59.53 43.33
CA LYS A 7 -13.08 -58.27 43.00
C LYS A 7 -11.68 -58.49 42.37
N GLN A 8 -11.01 -59.53 42.86
CA GLN A 8 -9.67 -59.90 42.33
C GLN A 8 -9.77 -60.52 40.96
N GLU A 9 -10.77 -61.32 40.64
CA GLU A 9 -11.07 -61.83 39.30
C GLU A 9 -11.44 -60.74 38.33
N LEU A 10 -12.18 -59.70 38.75
CA LEU A 10 -12.50 -58.54 37.87
C LEU A 10 -11.25 -57.70 37.55
N ASP A 11 -10.38 -57.47 38.52
CA ASP A 11 -9.15 -56.71 38.31
C ASP A 11 -8.16 -57.45 37.38
N GLU A 12 -8.06 -58.78 37.46
CA GLU A 12 -7.25 -59.58 36.55
C GLU A 12 -7.79 -59.56 35.10
N VAL A 13 -9.12 -59.63 34.93
CA VAL A 13 -9.73 -59.52 33.57
C VAL A 13 -9.52 -58.15 32.96
N VAL A 14 -9.62 -57.09 33.75
CA VAL A 14 -9.37 -55.71 33.26
C VAL A 14 -7.89 -55.52 32.85
N VAL A 15 -6.97 -56.07 33.66
CA VAL A 15 -5.53 -56.01 33.35
C VAL A 15 -5.19 -56.82 32.11
N GLN A 16 -5.75 -58.03 31.92
CA GLN A 16 -5.57 -58.82 30.72
C GLN A 16 -6.14 -58.16 29.46
N ALA A 17 -7.33 -57.51 29.57
CA ALA A 17 -7.91 -56.78 28.46
C ALA A 17 -7.07 -55.55 28.05
N ALA A 18 -6.51 -54.84 29.05
CA ALA A 18 -5.60 -53.72 28.81
C ALA A 18 -4.27 -54.15 28.14
N LEU A 19 -3.73 -55.32 28.55
CA LEU A 19 -2.53 -55.89 27.96
C LEU A 19 -2.76 -56.36 26.50
N GLN A 20 -3.92 -56.97 26.22
CA GLN A 20 -4.29 -57.35 24.84
C GLN A 20 -4.53 -56.16 23.92
N GLN A 21 -5.11 -55.04 24.43
CA GLN A 21 -5.22 -53.82 23.66
C GLN A 21 -3.85 -53.20 23.35
N THR A 22 -2.91 -53.28 24.30
CA THR A 22 -1.55 -52.73 24.11
C THR A 22 -0.74 -53.57 23.10
N GLU A 23 -0.92 -54.91 23.10
CA GLU A 23 -0.30 -55.78 22.13
C GLU A 23 -0.92 -55.66 20.74
N SER A 24 -2.23 -55.48 20.64
CA SER A 24 -2.93 -55.21 19.38
C SER A 24 -2.50 -53.87 18.76
N GLN A 25 -2.28 -52.82 19.58
CA GLN A 25 -1.74 -51.56 19.13
C GLN A 25 -0.29 -51.65 18.70
N LYS A 26 0.55 -52.47 19.36
CA LYS A 26 1.93 -52.72 18.93
C LYS A 26 1.98 -53.53 17.66
N GLN A 27 1.09 -54.51 17.46
CA GLN A 27 0.99 -55.27 16.20
C GLN A 27 0.44 -54.40 15.05
N ALA A 28 -0.50 -53.51 15.31
CA ALA A 28 -0.98 -52.56 14.32
C ALA A 28 0.09 -51.53 13.89
N GLN A 29 1.01 -51.17 14.77
CA GLN A 29 2.19 -50.34 14.43
C GLN A 29 3.27 -51.13 13.69
N ALA A 30 3.38 -52.46 13.88
CA ALA A 30 4.36 -53.27 13.17
C ALA A 30 3.93 -53.69 11.76
N LEU A 31 2.63 -53.53 11.42
CA LEU A 31 2.05 -53.83 10.09
C LEU A 31 1.88 -52.62 9.18
N ALA A 32 2.40 -51.45 9.60
CA ALA A 32 2.52 -50.35 8.68
C ALA A 32 3.46 -50.74 7.51
N PRO A 33 3.00 -50.68 6.24
CA PRO A 33 3.83 -51.04 5.10
C PRO A 33 5.06 -50.12 5.09
N GLY A 34 6.23 -50.77 5.00
CA GLY A 34 7.59 -50.27 4.95
C GLY A 34 7.75 -48.77 4.93
N ALA A 35 8.33 -48.20 6.00
CA ALA A 35 8.91 -46.87 5.96
C ALA A 35 9.96 -46.88 4.82
N VAL A 36 9.51 -46.53 3.62
CA VAL A 36 10.40 -46.03 2.59
C VAL A 36 11.09 -44.86 3.26
N GLN A 37 12.41 -44.96 3.43
CA GLN A 37 13.24 -43.79 3.73
C GLN A 37 13.03 -42.81 2.59
N GLN A 38 12.00 -41.95 2.73
CA GLN A 38 11.87 -40.78 1.91
C GLN A 38 13.10 -39.95 2.26
N GLN A 39 14.04 -39.91 1.34
CA GLN A 39 15.02 -38.83 1.30
C GLN A 39 14.22 -37.56 1.52
N ASP A 40 14.56 -36.78 2.55
CA ASP A 40 13.96 -35.49 2.89
C ASP A 40 14.08 -34.57 1.68
N LYS A 41 13.13 -34.66 0.75
CA LYS A 41 12.94 -33.62 -0.24
C LYS A 41 12.40 -32.44 0.54
N PRO A 42 13.00 -31.25 0.42
CA PRO A 42 12.52 -30.08 1.13
C PRO A 42 11.03 -29.91 0.85
N SER A 43 10.22 -29.96 1.89
CA SER A 43 8.79 -29.66 1.78
C SER A 43 8.61 -28.15 1.69
N PHE A 44 8.04 -27.69 0.59
CA PHE A 44 7.72 -26.28 0.37
C PHE A 44 6.38 -25.89 1.01
N PHE A 45 5.68 -26.83 1.64
CA PHE A 45 4.37 -26.63 2.22
C PHE A 45 4.37 -27.03 3.69
N ASN A 46 3.81 -26.14 4.53
CA ASN A 46 3.40 -26.49 5.88
C ASN A 46 1.99 -27.03 5.82
N VAL A 47 1.78 -28.24 6.31
CA VAL A 47 0.48 -28.92 6.29
C VAL A 47 0.01 -29.10 7.72
N SER A 48 -1.17 -28.55 8.04
CA SER A 48 -1.83 -28.72 9.33
C SER A 48 -3.35 -28.88 9.13
N PRO A 49 -4.07 -29.48 10.06
CA PRO A 49 -5.53 -29.46 10.03
C PRO A 49 -6.06 -28.03 9.99
N PHE A 50 -7.06 -27.76 9.16
CA PHE A 50 -7.56 -26.39 8.95
C PHE A 50 -8.05 -25.71 10.23
N ASN A 51 -8.67 -26.47 11.15
CA ASN A 51 -9.11 -25.92 12.43
C ASN A 51 -7.96 -25.48 13.32
N ASP A 52 -6.83 -26.21 13.32
CA ASP A 52 -5.66 -25.86 14.10
C ASP A 52 -5.03 -24.57 13.55
N TYR A 53 -4.85 -24.49 12.23
CA TYR A 53 -4.39 -23.30 11.53
C TYR A 53 -5.27 -22.07 11.82
N ARG A 54 -6.61 -22.25 11.78
CA ARG A 54 -7.57 -21.18 12.12
C ARG A 54 -7.45 -20.75 13.56
N MET A 55 -7.30 -21.69 14.49
CA MET A 55 -7.18 -21.39 15.93
C MET A 55 -5.88 -20.67 16.26
N GLU A 56 -4.78 -20.98 15.56
CA GLU A 56 -3.54 -20.21 15.65
C GLU A 56 -3.74 -18.77 15.17
N GLY A 57 -4.38 -18.57 14.02
CA GLY A 57 -4.68 -17.25 13.49
C GLY A 57 -5.55 -16.40 14.43
N LEU A 58 -6.51 -17.01 15.13
CA LEU A 58 -7.36 -16.31 16.11
C LEU A 58 -6.61 -15.89 17.39
N ARG A 59 -5.42 -16.44 17.64
CA ARG A 59 -4.55 -16.05 18.77
C ARG A 59 -3.57 -14.94 18.41
N MET A 60 -3.42 -14.65 17.12
CA MET A 60 -2.58 -13.54 16.65
C MET A 60 -3.28 -12.20 16.92
N ASP A 61 -2.48 -11.16 17.10
CA ASP A 61 -3.02 -9.82 17.19
C ASP A 61 -3.73 -9.44 15.88
N PRO A 62 -4.80 -8.62 15.96
CA PRO A 62 -5.49 -8.15 14.76
C PRO A 62 -4.55 -7.29 13.90
N PRO A 63 -4.80 -7.21 12.58
CA PRO A 63 -4.03 -6.35 11.68
C PRO A 63 -3.96 -4.92 12.21
N LYS A 64 -2.74 -4.38 12.31
CA LYS A 64 -2.48 -3.04 12.83
C LYS A 64 -2.10 -2.09 11.70
N GLU A 65 -2.78 -0.96 11.61
CA GLU A 65 -2.34 0.12 10.74
C GLU A 65 -1.11 0.82 11.32
N LEU A 66 -0.04 0.87 10.55
CA LEU A 66 1.17 1.64 10.86
C LEU A 66 1.04 3.09 10.38
N CYS A 67 0.34 3.29 9.29
CA CYS A 67 -0.08 4.59 8.79
C CYS A 67 -1.56 4.48 8.39
N PRO A 68 -2.45 5.29 9.00
CA PRO A 68 -3.89 5.20 8.77
C PRO A 68 -4.24 5.20 7.27
N HIS A 69 -5.10 4.27 6.86
CA HIS A 69 -5.63 4.09 5.50
C HIS A 69 -4.58 3.76 4.43
N ILE A 70 -3.28 3.68 4.77
CA ILE A 70 -2.21 3.46 3.78
C ILE A 70 -1.46 2.18 4.06
N LEU A 71 -0.96 1.96 5.28
CA LEU A 71 0.03 0.93 5.56
C LEU A 71 -0.39 0.04 6.73
N VAL A 72 -0.59 -1.24 6.45
CA VAL A 72 -0.89 -2.28 7.45
C VAL A 72 0.38 -3.07 7.74
N GLU A 73 0.61 -3.38 9.01
CA GLU A 73 1.77 -4.14 9.48
C GLU A 73 1.84 -5.51 8.81
N GLN A 74 3.05 -5.91 8.40
CA GLN A 74 3.33 -7.18 7.69
C GLN A 74 2.59 -7.35 6.36
N GLU A 75 2.16 -6.26 5.73
CA GLU A 75 1.54 -6.27 4.41
C GLU A 75 2.36 -5.51 3.37
N THR A 76 2.09 -5.79 2.10
CA THR A 76 2.67 -5.08 0.97
C THR A 76 1.66 -4.11 0.41
N THR A 77 1.95 -2.81 0.54
CA THR A 77 1.14 -1.72 -0.01
C THR A 77 1.79 -1.13 -1.24
N ILE A 78 1.05 -0.97 -2.32
CA ILE A 78 1.45 -0.16 -3.48
C ILE A 78 0.76 1.20 -3.39
N LEU A 79 1.56 2.28 -3.32
CA LEU A 79 1.11 3.66 -3.46
C LEU A 79 1.45 4.15 -4.87
N PHE A 80 0.45 4.40 -5.69
CA PHE A 80 0.68 4.79 -7.07
C PHE A 80 0.06 6.15 -7.42
N SER A 81 0.72 6.88 -8.33
CA SER A 81 0.22 8.14 -8.87
C SER A 81 0.93 8.52 -10.17
N GLY A 82 0.41 9.53 -10.84
CA GLY A 82 1.11 10.21 -11.92
C GLY A 82 2.41 10.91 -11.44
N PRO A 83 3.27 11.33 -12.38
CA PRO A 83 4.49 12.06 -12.06
C PRO A 83 4.18 13.41 -11.40
N GLY A 84 5.03 13.83 -10.45
CA GLY A 84 4.94 15.14 -9.78
C GLY A 84 3.68 15.34 -8.94
N VAL A 85 3.03 14.27 -8.46
CA VAL A 85 1.92 14.35 -7.49
C VAL A 85 2.44 14.54 -6.08
N GLY A 86 3.60 13.95 -5.73
CA GLY A 86 4.23 14.07 -4.42
C GLY A 86 4.38 12.74 -3.67
N LYS A 87 4.36 11.59 -4.38
CA LYS A 87 4.55 10.25 -3.76
C LYS A 87 5.77 10.19 -2.82
N THR A 88 6.93 10.62 -3.32
CA THR A 88 8.18 10.64 -2.55
C THR A 88 8.05 11.49 -1.26
N VAL A 89 7.32 12.62 -1.32
CA VAL A 89 7.11 13.47 -0.13
C VAL A 89 6.25 12.72 0.90
N LEU A 90 5.16 12.11 0.46
CA LEU A 90 4.28 11.33 1.35
C LEU A 90 5.01 10.11 1.92
N ALA A 91 5.77 9.38 1.11
CA ALA A 91 6.52 8.23 1.56
C ALA A 91 7.64 8.60 2.55
N MET A 92 8.32 9.74 2.35
CA MET A 92 9.33 10.24 3.29
C MET A 92 8.68 10.67 4.61
N GLN A 93 7.50 11.29 4.56
CA GLN A 93 6.72 11.62 5.76
C GLN A 93 6.34 10.35 6.54
N ILE A 94 5.80 9.33 5.86
CA ILE A 94 5.48 8.03 6.47
C ILE A 94 6.74 7.40 7.08
N ALA A 95 7.87 7.42 6.36
CA ALA A 95 9.14 6.90 6.86
C ALA A 95 9.59 7.61 8.13
N PHE A 96 9.49 8.95 8.15
CA PHE A 96 9.84 9.78 9.30
C PHE A 96 8.92 9.46 10.49
N ASP A 97 7.61 9.48 10.29
CA ASP A 97 6.62 9.26 11.36
C ASP A 97 6.75 7.87 11.99
N LEU A 98 7.07 6.84 11.20
CA LEU A 98 7.33 5.49 11.68
C LEU A 98 8.65 5.40 12.46
N ALA A 99 9.69 6.07 11.98
CA ALA A 99 10.98 6.10 12.66
C ALA A 99 10.92 6.87 13.99
N GLU A 100 10.15 7.96 14.08
CA GLU A 100 9.84 8.66 15.34
C GLU A 100 9.12 7.76 16.35
N GLN A 101 8.31 6.82 15.87
CA GLN A 101 7.66 5.80 16.71
C GLN A 101 8.62 4.66 17.10
N GLY A 102 9.90 4.74 16.74
CA GLY A 102 10.92 3.76 17.06
C GLY A 102 11.02 2.57 16.09
N LYS A 103 10.24 2.56 14.99
CA LYS A 103 10.36 1.55 13.94
C LYS A 103 11.66 1.73 13.16
N ARG A 104 12.34 0.61 12.84
CA ARG A 104 13.49 0.63 11.93
C ARG A 104 13.00 0.60 10.50
N VAL A 105 13.23 1.69 9.77
CA VAL A 105 12.76 1.92 8.42
C VAL A 105 13.94 1.97 7.45
N LEU A 106 13.89 1.18 6.37
CA LEU A 106 14.82 1.25 5.25
C LEU A 106 14.16 1.95 4.06
N TYR A 107 14.62 3.14 3.71
CA TYR A 107 14.17 3.89 2.55
C TYR A 107 15.11 3.61 1.37
N VAL A 108 14.67 2.77 0.43
CA VAL A 108 15.42 2.43 -0.78
C VAL A 108 15.08 3.42 -1.87
N ASN A 109 16.03 4.31 -2.18
CA ASN A 109 15.86 5.45 -3.07
C ASN A 109 16.53 5.21 -4.43
N PHE A 110 15.72 5.13 -5.48
CA PHE A 110 16.18 4.98 -6.85
C PHE A 110 16.00 6.25 -7.69
N GLU A 111 15.46 7.34 -7.13
CA GLU A 111 15.02 8.49 -7.92
C GLU A 111 15.78 9.78 -7.59
N LEU A 112 16.00 10.05 -6.30
CA LEU A 112 16.53 11.33 -5.86
C LEU A 112 18.01 11.27 -5.52
N SER A 113 18.78 12.26 -5.98
CA SER A 113 20.15 12.45 -5.53
C SER A 113 20.22 12.97 -4.09
N GLN A 114 21.39 12.76 -3.45
CA GLN A 114 21.66 13.27 -2.10
C GLN A 114 21.40 14.79 -2.01
N GLN A 115 21.82 15.56 -3.03
CA GLN A 115 21.61 17.00 -3.06
C GLN A 115 20.12 17.36 -3.12
N GLN A 116 19.32 16.64 -3.92
CA GLN A 116 17.88 16.88 -4.03
C GLN A 116 17.16 16.59 -2.71
N LEU A 117 17.57 15.54 -1.98
CA LEU A 117 17.03 15.25 -0.64
C LEU A 117 17.41 16.33 0.35
N ALA A 118 18.69 16.75 0.40
CA ALA A 118 19.15 17.80 1.30
C ALA A 118 18.43 19.15 1.06
N LEU A 119 18.18 19.51 -0.22
CA LEU A 119 17.44 20.73 -0.56
C LEU A 119 15.96 20.67 -0.19
N ARG A 120 15.36 19.47 -0.13
CA ARG A 120 13.96 19.30 0.30
C ARG A 120 13.80 19.41 1.81
N TYR A 121 14.82 19.03 2.57
CA TYR A 121 14.77 18.88 4.02
C TYR A 121 15.99 19.54 4.70
N PRO A 122 16.26 20.84 4.43
CA PRO A 122 17.52 21.48 4.81
C PRO A 122 17.72 21.59 6.33
N ASN A 123 16.64 21.65 7.10
CA ASN A 123 16.68 21.86 8.55
C ASN A 123 16.07 20.68 9.34
N LYS A 124 15.71 19.57 8.65
CA LYS A 124 15.06 18.44 9.32
C LYS A 124 16.08 17.44 9.78
N GLU A 125 16.09 17.17 11.07
CA GLU A 125 16.80 16.02 11.63
C GLU A 125 15.92 14.77 11.50
N PHE A 126 16.54 13.68 11.07
CA PHE A 126 15.88 12.38 10.92
C PHE A 126 16.27 11.44 12.03
N PRO A 127 15.33 10.61 12.55
CA PRO A 127 15.65 9.60 13.55
C PRO A 127 16.72 8.63 13.07
N ASN A 128 17.58 8.18 13.99
CA ASN A 128 18.65 7.21 13.69
C ASN A 128 18.12 5.82 13.26
N THR A 129 16.83 5.58 13.43
CA THR A 129 16.11 4.37 12.99
C THR A 129 15.63 4.46 11.54
N LEU A 130 15.81 5.60 10.86
CA LEU A 130 15.55 5.77 9.43
C LEU A 130 16.84 5.65 8.65
N TYR A 131 16.97 4.56 7.91
CA TYR A 131 18.13 4.24 7.07
C TYR A 131 17.83 4.58 5.61
N HIS A 132 18.81 5.17 4.93
CA HIS A 132 18.74 5.46 3.49
C HIS A 132 19.63 4.50 2.72
N ALA A 133 19.09 3.83 1.71
CA ALA A 133 19.83 3.06 0.72
C ALA A 133 19.66 3.71 -0.66
N GLY A 134 20.75 4.20 -1.23
CA GLY A 134 20.79 4.74 -2.60
C GLY A 134 21.70 3.89 -3.48
N ILE A 135 21.42 3.86 -4.78
CA ILE A 135 22.26 3.11 -5.73
C ILE A 135 23.61 3.81 -5.92
N ASP A 136 24.68 3.04 -5.78
CA ASP A 136 26.00 3.42 -6.23
C ASP A 136 26.15 3.07 -7.73
N TYR A 137 25.88 4.05 -8.58
CA TYR A 137 25.94 3.86 -10.04
C TYR A 137 27.33 3.46 -10.56
N THR A 138 28.39 3.67 -9.78
CA THR A 138 29.74 3.22 -10.17
C THR A 138 29.89 1.71 -10.11
N LYS A 139 29.04 1.03 -9.35
CA LYS A 139 28.99 -0.45 -9.19
C LYS A 139 27.90 -1.11 -10.01
N MET A 140 27.05 -0.32 -10.69
CA MET A 140 25.95 -0.88 -11.48
C MET A 140 26.38 -1.75 -12.66
N HIS A 141 27.63 -1.59 -13.13
CA HIS A 141 28.19 -2.46 -14.19
C HIS A 141 28.39 -3.92 -13.73
N ASP A 142 28.48 -4.18 -12.41
CA ASP A 142 28.58 -5.51 -11.83
C ASP A 142 27.21 -6.18 -11.65
N VAL A 143 26.12 -5.41 -11.79
CA VAL A 143 24.75 -5.93 -11.65
C VAL A 143 24.33 -6.60 -12.95
N THR A 144 24.37 -7.91 -12.97
CA THR A 144 23.98 -8.74 -14.14
C THR A 144 22.50 -9.13 -14.13
N ASP A 145 21.87 -9.09 -12.95
CA ASP A 145 20.47 -9.47 -12.74
C ASP A 145 19.87 -8.63 -11.59
N GLN A 146 18.59 -8.29 -11.69
CA GLN A 146 17.86 -7.58 -10.64
C GLN A 146 17.73 -8.34 -9.33
N SER A 147 17.83 -9.68 -9.36
CA SER A 147 17.87 -10.50 -8.14
C SER A 147 19.04 -10.11 -7.23
N MET A 148 20.15 -9.59 -7.77
CA MET A 148 21.28 -9.09 -6.97
C MET A 148 20.89 -7.87 -6.16
N ILE A 149 20.11 -6.94 -6.74
CA ILE A 149 19.61 -5.74 -6.02
C ILE A 149 18.66 -6.17 -4.91
N LEU A 150 17.76 -7.12 -5.18
CA LEU A 150 16.81 -7.64 -4.19
C LEU A 150 17.53 -8.36 -3.05
N SER A 151 18.54 -9.19 -3.36
CA SER A 151 19.35 -9.85 -2.34
C SER A 151 20.12 -8.87 -1.47
N GLU A 152 20.57 -7.74 -2.06
CA GLU A 152 21.24 -6.68 -1.28
C GLU A 152 20.26 -5.94 -0.37
N ILE A 153 19.03 -5.65 -0.83
CA ILE A 153 17.95 -5.10 0.02
C ILE A 153 17.65 -6.05 1.18
N GLU A 154 17.53 -7.35 0.89
CA GLU A 154 17.28 -8.38 1.89
C GLU A 154 18.41 -8.47 2.92
N ARG A 155 19.66 -8.46 2.48
CA ARG A 155 20.84 -8.44 3.36
C ARG A 155 20.83 -7.24 4.30
N MET A 156 20.61 -6.02 3.76
CA MET A 156 20.51 -4.81 4.58
C MET A 156 19.35 -4.88 5.57
N ALA A 157 18.19 -5.40 5.14
CA ALA A 157 17.04 -5.55 6.02
C ALA A 157 17.34 -6.47 7.22
N LEU A 158 18.04 -7.57 6.99
CA LEU A 158 18.45 -8.51 8.03
C LEU A 158 19.49 -7.90 8.98
N GLU A 159 20.58 -7.34 8.43
CA GLU A 159 21.68 -6.80 9.22
C GLU A 159 21.23 -5.64 10.13
N LEU A 160 20.31 -4.80 9.64
CA LEU A 160 19.78 -3.66 10.38
C LEU A 160 18.49 -3.98 11.15
N ASN A 161 18.00 -5.23 11.09
CA ASN A 161 16.73 -5.66 11.68
C ASN A 161 15.56 -4.74 11.28
N ILE A 162 15.40 -4.48 9.99
CA ILE A 162 14.40 -3.56 9.44
C ILE A 162 12.99 -4.12 9.60
N GLU A 163 12.06 -3.28 10.05
CA GLU A 163 10.64 -3.62 10.21
C GLU A 163 9.80 -3.10 9.04
N VAL A 164 10.23 -2.00 8.41
CA VAL A 164 9.51 -1.39 7.28
C VAL A 164 10.49 -1.07 6.15
N ILE A 165 10.17 -1.54 4.94
CA ILE A 165 10.95 -1.25 3.72
C ILE A 165 10.09 -0.36 2.83
N ILE A 166 10.63 0.78 2.41
CA ILE A 166 10.00 1.69 1.45
C ILE A 166 10.83 1.70 0.17
N ILE A 167 10.22 1.42 -0.97
CA ILE A 167 10.87 1.38 -2.29
C ILE A 167 10.39 2.56 -3.13
N ASP A 168 11.26 3.53 -3.37
CA ASP A 168 10.99 4.72 -4.20
C ASP A 168 11.94 4.78 -5.39
N ASN A 169 11.54 4.30 -6.58
CA ASN A 169 10.26 3.70 -6.93
C ASN A 169 10.46 2.35 -7.63
N PHE A 170 9.39 1.58 -7.74
CA PHE A 170 9.36 0.25 -8.36
C PHE A 170 9.78 0.25 -9.84
N THR A 171 9.43 1.30 -10.59
CA THR A 171 9.79 1.41 -12.02
C THR A 171 11.29 1.41 -12.24
N ASN A 172 12.04 2.07 -11.34
CA ASN A 172 13.50 2.13 -11.43
C ASN A 172 14.16 0.82 -10.94
N LEU A 173 13.49 0.06 -10.09
CA LEU A 173 13.93 -1.29 -9.73
C LEU A 173 13.83 -2.25 -10.92
N CYS A 174 12.91 -2.01 -11.87
CA CYS A 174 12.69 -2.80 -13.08
C CYS A 174 13.51 -2.30 -14.28
N ILE A 175 14.78 -1.92 -14.11
CA ILE A 175 15.62 -1.14 -15.04
C ILE A 175 15.72 -1.73 -16.45
N ASN A 176 15.62 -3.03 -16.62
CA ASN A 176 15.81 -3.69 -17.93
C ASN A 176 14.53 -4.29 -18.52
N SER A 177 13.38 -4.16 -17.85
CA SER A 177 12.17 -4.83 -18.28
C SER A 177 11.22 -3.92 -19.03
N LYS A 178 11.12 -4.12 -20.33
CA LYS A 178 9.98 -3.65 -21.12
C LYS A 178 8.75 -4.58 -20.98
N GLU A 179 8.89 -5.68 -20.25
CA GLU A 179 7.89 -6.74 -20.16
C GLU A 179 7.24 -6.80 -18.77
N SER A 180 5.92 -6.84 -18.75
CA SER A 180 5.10 -6.96 -17.53
C SER A 180 5.38 -8.25 -16.72
N ALA A 181 5.89 -9.29 -17.37
CA ALA A 181 6.22 -10.55 -16.75
C ALA A 181 7.41 -10.45 -15.77
N GLU A 182 8.41 -9.63 -16.09
CA GLU A 182 9.58 -9.41 -15.23
C GLU A 182 9.23 -8.58 -13.99
N ALA A 183 8.45 -7.52 -14.17
CA ALA A 183 7.90 -6.76 -13.04
C ALA A 183 7.12 -7.66 -12.05
N GLY A 184 6.39 -8.65 -12.58
CA GLY A 184 5.70 -9.65 -11.77
C GLY A 184 6.65 -10.54 -10.97
N LYS A 185 7.79 -10.98 -11.56
CA LYS A 185 8.80 -11.78 -10.84
C LYS A 185 9.45 -10.99 -9.70
N ILE A 186 9.81 -9.72 -9.96
CA ILE A 186 10.36 -8.83 -8.94
C ILE A 186 9.37 -8.67 -7.79
N MET A 187 8.10 -8.41 -8.10
CA MET A 187 7.06 -8.28 -7.10
C MET A 187 6.85 -9.57 -6.28
N GLN A 188 6.91 -10.75 -6.92
CA GLN A 188 6.86 -12.03 -6.22
C GLN A 188 8.03 -12.20 -5.24
N GLN A 189 9.24 -11.80 -5.63
CA GLN A 189 10.42 -11.86 -4.75
C GLN A 189 10.29 -10.90 -3.57
N LEU A 190 9.78 -9.68 -3.79
CA LEU A 190 9.50 -8.72 -2.71
C LEU A 190 8.46 -9.26 -1.73
N VAL A 191 7.37 -9.85 -2.23
CA VAL A 191 6.35 -10.47 -1.38
C VAL A 191 6.93 -11.66 -0.60
N ALA A 192 7.76 -12.49 -1.24
CA ALA A 192 8.44 -13.60 -0.56
C ALA A 192 9.37 -13.09 0.55
N MET A 193 10.19 -12.07 0.27
CA MET A 193 11.05 -11.41 1.27
C MET A 193 10.22 -10.88 2.45
N ARG A 194 9.12 -10.16 2.18
CA ARG A 194 8.22 -9.66 3.22
C ARG A 194 7.68 -10.78 4.11
N MET A 195 7.21 -11.89 3.51
CA MET A 195 6.66 -13.02 4.26
C MET A 195 7.74 -13.76 5.07
N THR A 196 8.95 -13.91 4.52
CA THR A 196 10.06 -14.61 5.20
C THR A 196 10.55 -13.83 6.40
N HIS A 197 10.59 -12.50 6.32
CA HIS A 197 11.17 -11.63 7.36
C HIS A 197 10.12 -10.90 8.20
N ASN A 198 8.82 -11.16 7.98
CA ASN A 198 7.70 -10.51 8.69
C ASN A 198 7.81 -8.97 8.70
N CYS A 199 8.37 -8.38 7.66
CA CYS A 199 8.47 -6.93 7.53
C CYS A 199 7.24 -6.35 6.80
N THR A 200 7.11 -5.03 6.83
CA THR A 200 6.07 -4.29 6.09
C THR A 200 6.68 -3.63 4.87
N MET A 201 5.99 -3.60 3.74
CA MET A 201 6.50 -2.96 2.53
C MET A 201 5.58 -1.88 2.00
N LEU A 202 6.16 -0.70 1.70
CA LEU A 202 5.53 0.36 0.92
C LEU A 202 6.27 0.52 -0.40
N ILE A 203 5.59 0.28 -1.51
CA ILE A 203 6.17 0.31 -2.85
C ILE A 203 5.54 1.47 -3.63
N LEU A 204 6.35 2.43 -4.07
CA LEU A 204 5.88 3.53 -4.90
C LEU A 204 5.90 3.13 -6.37
N ALA A 205 4.79 3.36 -7.07
CA ALA A 205 4.66 3.04 -8.48
C ALA A 205 4.11 4.24 -9.29
N HIS A 206 4.36 4.25 -10.58
CA HIS A 206 3.80 5.25 -11.49
C HIS A 206 2.53 4.76 -12.16
N THR A 207 1.66 5.70 -12.52
CA THR A 207 0.60 5.45 -13.50
C THR A 207 1.14 5.65 -14.91
N PRO A 208 0.73 4.84 -15.90
CA PRO A 208 0.91 5.20 -17.31
C PRO A 208 0.18 6.50 -17.63
N LYS A 209 0.37 7.01 -18.83
CA LYS A 209 -0.39 8.17 -19.31
C LYS A 209 -1.87 7.80 -19.34
N ARG A 210 -2.66 8.51 -18.54
CA ARG A 210 -4.12 8.35 -18.46
C ARG A 210 -4.83 9.63 -18.90
N LYS A 211 -6.11 9.49 -19.26
CA LYS A 211 -6.97 10.63 -19.56
C LYS A 211 -7.24 11.42 -18.28
N GLN A 212 -6.99 12.72 -18.32
CA GLN A 212 -7.30 13.58 -17.18
C GLN A 212 -8.82 13.68 -16.99
N GLY A 213 -9.26 13.56 -15.74
CA GLY A 213 -10.67 13.70 -15.36
C GLY A 213 -11.43 12.40 -15.16
N ASP A 214 -10.83 11.25 -15.48
CA ASP A 214 -11.40 9.97 -15.11
C ASP A 214 -11.04 9.62 -13.65
N PRO A 215 -11.93 8.92 -12.88
CA PRO A 215 -11.65 8.40 -11.56
C PRO A 215 -10.42 7.49 -11.57
N LEU A 216 -9.72 7.40 -10.42
CA LEU A 216 -8.63 6.45 -10.27
C LEU A 216 -9.18 5.03 -10.16
N THR A 217 -8.57 4.11 -10.88
CA THR A 217 -8.90 2.69 -10.86
C THR A 217 -7.65 1.85 -10.66
N ILE A 218 -7.82 0.59 -10.28
CA ILE A 218 -6.72 -0.34 -10.12
C ILE A 218 -5.97 -0.60 -11.45
N ASP A 219 -6.65 -0.43 -12.59
CA ASP A 219 -6.07 -0.59 -13.93
C ASP A 219 -5.12 0.58 -14.30
N ASP A 220 -5.16 1.69 -13.55
CA ASP A 220 -4.22 2.80 -13.68
C ASP A 220 -2.84 2.52 -13.07
N LEU A 221 -2.65 1.39 -12.39
CA LEU A 221 -1.34 0.97 -11.90
C LEU A 221 -0.46 0.48 -13.05
N ALA A 222 0.67 1.14 -13.27
CA ALA A 222 1.63 0.74 -14.29
C ALA A 222 2.21 -0.66 -14.01
N GLY A 223 2.27 -1.52 -15.03
CA GLY A 223 2.98 -2.80 -14.95
C GLY A 223 2.11 -4.03 -14.79
N SER A 224 0.80 -3.90 -14.80
CA SER A 224 -0.15 -4.99 -14.98
C SER A 224 -1.01 -5.38 -13.78
N LYS A 225 -2.10 -6.10 -14.09
CA LYS A 225 -2.96 -6.82 -13.13
C LYS A 225 -2.16 -7.71 -12.16
N LEU A 226 -0.96 -8.15 -12.53
CA LEU A 226 -0.14 -9.00 -11.69
C LEU A 226 0.39 -8.24 -10.45
N LEU A 227 0.79 -6.97 -10.58
CA LEU A 227 1.23 -6.17 -9.44
C LEU A 227 0.11 -5.96 -8.42
N SER A 228 -1.07 -5.57 -8.90
CA SER A 228 -2.24 -5.39 -8.03
C SER A 228 -2.72 -6.70 -7.39
N ASN A 229 -2.56 -7.84 -8.08
CA ASN A 229 -2.93 -9.15 -7.54
C ASN A 229 -1.99 -9.58 -6.40
N LEU A 230 -0.69 -9.31 -6.53
CA LEU A 230 0.34 -9.70 -5.55
C LEU A 230 0.37 -8.77 -4.33
N ALA A 231 0.06 -7.49 -4.48
CA ALA A 231 -0.03 -6.56 -3.36
C ALA A 231 -1.23 -6.88 -2.45
N ASP A 232 -1.09 -6.65 -1.15
CA ASP A 232 -2.20 -6.74 -0.21
C ASP A 232 -3.08 -5.49 -0.31
N ASN A 233 -2.47 -4.31 -0.42
CA ASN A 233 -3.14 -3.02 -0.51
C ASN A 233 -2.70 -2.25 -1.76
N VAL A 234 -3.63 -1.53 -2.37
CA VAL A 234 -3.38 -0.65 -3.51
C VAL A 234 -4.06 0.69 -3.24
N ILE A 235 -3.24 1.73 -3.11
CA ILE A 235 -3.66 3.09 -2.75
C ILE A 235 -3.36 4.01 -3.93
N GLY A 236 -4.40 4.69 -4.40
CA GLY A 236 -4.29 5.73 -5.41
C GLY A 236 -4.04 7.10 -4.78
N PHE A 237 -3.10 7.88 -5.35
CA PHE A 237 -2.77 9.23 -4.89
C PHE A 237 -2.77 10.20 -6.06
N ASN A 238 -3.61 11.24 -6.03
CA ASN A 238 -3.81 12.11 -7.17
C ASN A 238 -3.95 13.58 -6.79
N LYS A 239 -3.78 14.46 -7.80
CA LYS A 239 -3.97 15.91 -7.67
C LYS A 239 -5.45 16.24 -7.62
N SER A 240 -5.82 17.19 -6.76
CA SER A 240 -7.13 17.79 -6.74
C SER A 240 -7.22 18.99 -7.70
N ARG A 241 -8.39 19.18 -8.32
CA ARG A 241 -8.70 20.43 -9.05
C ARG A 241 -9.06 21.60 -8.12
N LYS A 242 -9.38 21.32 -6.84
CA LYS A 242 -9.81 22.35 -5.87
C LYS A 242 -8.71 23.35 -5.58
N ASP A 243 -7.47 22.85 -5.37
CA ASP A 243 -6.28 23.66 -5.12
C ASP A 243 -5.02 23.01 -5.68
N LYS A 244 -4.03 23.81 -6.09
CA LYS A 244 -2.75 23.34 -6.67
C LYS A 244 -1.92 22.49 -5.71
N ASN A 245 -2.04 22.75 -4.40
CA ASN A 245 -1.32 22.02 -3.36
C ASN A 245 -2.13 20.84 -2.81
N MET A 246 -3.42 20.76 -3.12
CA MET A 246 -4.29 19.70 -2.63
C MET A 246 -4.12 18.41 -3.42
N ARG A 247 -4.16 17.31 -2.72
CA ARG A 247 -4.14 15.93 -3.21
C ARG A 247 -5.26 15.16 -2.56
N TYR A 248 -5.51 13.95 -3.06
CA TYR A 248 -6.41 13.01 -2.39
C TYR A 248 -5.87 11.59 -2.46
N LEU A 249 -6.21 10.79 -1.45
CA LEU A 249 -5.97 9.36 -1.34
C LEU A 249 -7.27 8.59 -1.51
N ILE A 250 -7.18 7.45 -2.19
CA ILE A 250 -8.27 6.49 -2.38
C ILE A 250 -7.75 5.07 -2.23
N GLN A 251 -8.48 4.22 -1.51
CA GLN A 251 -8.18 2.80 -1.36
C GLN A 251 -8.87 2.03 -2.49
N LEU A 252 -8.10 1.40 -3.36
CA LEU A 252 -8.62 0.59 -4.47
C LEU A 252 -8.60 -0.92 -4.15
N LYS A 253 -7.76 -1.32 -3.21
CA LYS A 253 -7.69 -2.65 -2.62
C LYS A 253 -7.14 -2.54 -1.20
N TYR A 254 -7.80 -3.21 -0.25
CA TYR A 254 -7.38 -3.26 1.14
C TYR A 254 -7.76 -4.62 1.69
N ARG A 255 -6.79 -5.51 1.95
CA ARG A 255 -7.06 -6.95 2.14
C ARG A 255 -7.56 -7.28 3.53
N SER A 256 -6.87 -6.81 4.56
CA SER A 256 -7.11 -7.24 5.95
C SER A 256 -8.10 -6.36 6.71
N LEU A 257 -8.34 -5.14 6.21
CA LEU A 257 -9.23 -4.17 6.84
C LEU A 257 -10.28 -3.67 5.83
N PRO A 258 -11.40 -3.10 6.30
CA PRO A 258 -12.41 -2.49 5.42
C PRO A 258 -11.84 -1.34 4.60
N ILE A 259 -12.38 -1.13 3.40
CA ILE A 259 -12.14 0.08 2.61
C ILE A 259 -12.96 1.21 3.22
N GLU A 260 -12.29 2.25 3.70
CA GLU A 260 -12.91 3.46 4.26
C GLU A 260 -12.79 4.65 3.32
N LEU A 261 -11.76 4.66 2.46
CA LEU A 261 -11.52 5.69 1.47
C LEU A 261 -11.90 5.20 0.07
N ASP A 262 -13.18 5.20 -0.25
CA ASP A 262 -13.69 4.89 -1.58
C ASP A 262 -13.95 6.17 -2.42
N PHE A 263 -14.54 6.02 -3.61
CA PHE A 263 -14.84 7.14 -4.50
C PHE A 263 -15.86 8.15 -3.93
N LYS A 264 -16.59 7.80 -2.88
CA LYS A 264 -17.51 8.70 -2.15
C LYS A 264 -16.85 9.40 -0.96
N ASN A 265 -15.69 8.92 -0.53
CA ASN A 265 -15.04 9.35 0.70
C ASN A 265 -13.52 9.30 0.55
N VAL A 266 -12.93 10.13 -0.31
CA VAL A 266 -11.46 10.22 -0.44
C VAL A 266 -10.89 11.14 0.62
N GLN A 267 -9.69 10.83 1.12
CA GLN A 267 -8.97 11.67 2.09
C GLN A 267 -8.26 12.82 1.38
N GLU A 268 -8.54 14.04 1.78
CA GLU A 268 -7.83 15.23 1.32
C GLU A 268 -6.47 15.39 2.03
N LEU A 269 -5.45 15.84 1.27
CA LEU A 269 -4.14 16.19 1.80
C LEU A 269 -3.67 17.49 1.15
N THR A 270 -3.09 18.39 1.95
CA THR A 270 -2.52 19.65 1.46
C THR A 270 -1.01 19.64 1.59
N LEU A 271 -0.31 19.85 0.48
CA LEU A 271 1.16 19.96 0.47
C LEU A 271 1.56 21.29 1.13
N THR A 272 2.31 21.19 2.22
CA THR A 272 2.76 22.29 3.06
C THR A 272 4.28 22.25 3.22
N SER A 273 4.87 23.39 3.43
CA SER A 273 6.29 23.53 3.79
C SER A 273 6.40 24.44 5.00
N SER A 274 6.90 23.91 6.10
CA SER A 274 7.16 24.62 7.34
C SER A 274 8.55 24.25 7.88
N ASP A 275 9.35 25.21 8.31
CA ASP A 275 10.68 25.02 8.93
C ASP A 275 11.63 24.12 8.12
N GLY A 276 11.56 24.19 6.77
CA GLY A 276 12.34 23.34 5.89
C GLY A 276 11.86 21.89 5.80
N TRP A 277 10.65 21.59 6.30
CA TRP A 277 9.98 20.30 6.19
C TRP A 277 8.86 20.35 5.16
N LEU A 278 9.05 19.70 4.00
CA LEU A 278 8.01 19.54 2.99
C LEU A 278 7.20 18.29 3.32
N HIS A 279 5.90 18.46 3.60
CA HIS A 279 5.01 17.37 4.04
C HIS A 279 3.56 17.61 3.61
N PHE A 280 2.70 16.66 3.91
CA PHE A 280 1.26 16.75 3.71
C PHE A 280 0.53 16.90 5.05
N GLU A 281 -0.34 17.88 5.12
CA GLU A 281 -1.33 17.99 6.19
C GLU A 281 -2.60 17.24 5.76
N TYR A 282 -3.08 16.35 6.62
CA TYR A 282 -4.33 15.62 6.40
C TYR A 282 -5.51 16.57 6.62
N GLY A 283 -6.38 16.65 5.62
CA GLY A 283 -7.59 17.49 5.62
C GLY A 283 -8.85 16.71 5.94
N GLY A 284 -9.97 17.15 5.37
CA GLY A 284 -11.26 16.46 5.45
C GLY A 284 -11.41 15.34 4.43
N TYR A 285 -12.67 14.96 4.23
CA TYR A 285 -13.08 13.94 3.25
C TYR A 285 -14.06 14.54 2.26
N ASP A 286 -14.03 14.06 1.02
CA ASP A 286 -14.99 14.45 -0.02
C ASP A 286 -15.14 13.35 -1.07
N GLU A 287 -16.09 13.48 -1.97
CA GLU A 287 -16.22 12.59 -3.11
C GLU A 287 -15.07 12.78 -4.11
N GLU A 288 -14.53 11.70 -4.68
CA GLU A 288 -13.46 11.76 -5.69
C GLU A 288 -13.85 12.69 -6.85
N ARG A 289 -15.13 12.68 -7.24
CA ARG A 289 -15.66 13.53 -8.31
C ARG A 289 -15.40 15.02 -8.08
N ALA A 290 -15.41 15.50 -6.85
CA ALA A 290 -15.12 16.88 -6.51
C ALA A 290 -13.66 17.29 -6.84
N HIS A 291 -12.74 16.33 -6.82
CA HIS A 291 -11.32 16.53 -7.09
C HIS A 291 -10.95 16.40 -8.58
N LEU A 292 -11.81 15.78 -9.38
CA LEU A 292 -11.53 15.54 -10.80
C LEU A 292 -11.84 16.77 -11.67
N PRO A 293 -11.07 17.01 -12.74
CA PRO A 293 -11.45 18.00 -13.76
C PRO A 293 -12.85 17.76 -14.28
N ARG A 294 -13.60 18.84 -14.45
CA ARG A 294 -14.93 18.77 -15.04
C ARG A 294 -14.88 18.15 -16.45
N SER A 295 -15.80 17.26 -16.75
CA SER A 295 -15.99 16.71 -18.09
C SER A 295 -16.32 17.82 -19.10
N ARG A 296 -16.31 17.49 -20.38
CA ARG A 296 -16.70 18.45 -21.43
C ARG A 296 -18.16 18.91 -21.28
N ASP A 297 -19.04 18.00 -20.93
CA ASP A 297 -20.48 18.28 -20.75
C ASP A 297 -20.74 19.13 -19.51
N GLU A 298 -20.09 18.83 -18.38
CA GLU A 298 -20.15 19.63 -17.16
C GLU A 298 -19.56 21.03 -17.35
N LYS A 299 -18.50 21.17 -18.17
CA LYS A 299 -17.97 22.50 -18.52
C LYS A 299 -18.97 23.30 -19.35
N ALA A 300 -19.63 22.66 -20.32
CA ALA A 300 -20.65 23.29 -21.14
C ALA A 300 -21.90 23.68 -20.32
N GLU A 301 -22.27 22.86 -19.33
CA GLU A 301 -23.37 23.15 -18.41
C GLU A 301 -23.00 24.32 -17.49
N LEU A 302 -21.83 24.29 -16.86
CA LEU A 302 -21.33 25.41 -16.07
C LEU A 302 -21.29 26.72 -16.85
N GLU A 303 -20.85 26.67 -18.10
CA GLU A 303 -20.82 27.86 -18.97
C GLU A 303 -22.24 28.40 -19.21
N ARG A 304 -23.22 27.53 -19.45
CA ARG A 304 -24.65 27.93 -19.57
C ARG A 304 -25.16 28.53 -18.27
N ASP A 305 -24.82 27.98 -17.10
CA ASP A 305 -25.23 28.48 -15.81
C ASP A 305 -24.60 29.85 -15.51
N ILE A 306 -23.30 30.03 -15.81
CA ILE A 306 -22.63 31.33 -15.70
C ILE A 306 -23.33 32.35 -16.59
N ILE A 307 -23.67 32.03 -17.84
CA ILE A 307 -24.37 32.94 -18.75
C ILE A 307 -25.77 33.29 -18.21
N ARG A 308 -26.46 32.33 -17.60
CA ARG A 308 -27.77 32.55 -16.96
C ARG A 308 -27.68 33.54 -15.81
N GLU A 309 -26.69 33.36 -14.90
CA GLU A 309 -26.45 34.28 -13.77
C GLU A 309 -26.01 35.68 -14.23
N LEU A 310 -25.15 35.75 -15.25
CA LEU A 310 -24.72 37.03 -15.82
C LEU A 310 -25.87 37.86 -16.43
N LYS A 311 -26.91 37.20 -16.95
CA LYS A 311 -28.11 37.83 -17.55
C LYS A 311 -29.15 38.25 -16.55
N GLN A 312 -29.01 37.86 -15.27
CA GLN A 312 -29.97 38.29 -14.21
C GLN A 312 -29.91 39.80 -13.94
N PRO A 313 -31.03 40.47 -13.74
CA PRO A 313 -31.09 41.91 -13.58
C PRO A 313 -30.42 42.41 -12.24
N ASN A 314 -30.29 41.53 -11.26
CA ASN A 314 -29.79 41.89 -9.90
C ASN A 314 -28.27 41.97 -9.76
N GLY A 315 -27.54 41.88 -10.87
CA GLY A 315 -26.16 42.36 -10.94
C GLY A 315 -25.12 41.69 -10.01
N SER A 316 -25.26 40.39 -9.67
CA SER A 316 -24.26 39.66 -8.85
C SER A 316 -22.83 39.89 -9.38
N SER A 317 -21.86 40.09 -8.50
CA SER A 317 -20.48 40.27 -8.89
C SER A 317 -19.91 38.95 -9.52
N TYR A 318 -18.82 39.03 -10.28
CA TYR A 318 -18.17 37.83 -10.80
C TYR A 318 -17.70 36.89 -9.67
N ARG A 319 -17.41 37.43 -8.50
CA ARG A 319 -17.06 36.67 -7.33
C ARG A 319 -18.26 35.91 -6.74
N ASP A 320 -19.38 36.58 -6.59
CA ASP A 320 -20.61 35.97 -6.07
C ASP A 320 -21.12 34.84 -6.98
N ILE A 321 -21.04 35.06 -8.31
CA ILE A 321 -21.38 34.02 -9.31
C ILE A 321 -20.40 32.86 -9.21
N ALA A 322 -19.12 33.13 -9.03
CA ALA A 322 -18.10 32.11 -8.90
C ALA A 322 -18.32 31.26 -7.64
N ASP A 323 -18.57 31.89 -6.50
CA ASP A 323 -18.85 31.24 -5.22
C ASP A 323 -20.14 30.40 -5.31
N LYS A 324 -21.22 30.95 -5.89
CA LYS A 324 -22.50 30.25 -6.09
C LYS A 324 -22.38 28.99 -6.97
N LEU A 325 -21.56 29.05 -8.02
CA LEU A 325 -21.42 27.97 -9.02
C LEU A 325 -20.18 27.09 -8.78
N GLY A 326 -19.48 27.27 -7.66
CA GLY A 326 -18.29 26.49 -7.31
C GLY A 326 -17.21 26.56 -8.39
N THR A 327 -16.89 27.79 -8.85
CA THR A 327 -15.88 28.04 -9.88
C THR A 327 -15.01 29.24 -9.52
N SER A 328 -14.09 29.66 -10.39
CA SER A 328 -13.24 30.83 -10.15
C SER A 328 -13.80 32.09 -10.81
N SER A 329 -13.61 33.24 -10.20
CA SER A 329 -13.99 34.55 -10.77
C SER A 329 -13.34 34.78 -12.15
N SER A 330 -12.13 34.26 -12.38
CA SER A 330 -11.45 34.30 -13.68
C SER A 330 -12.19 33.49 -14.76
N MET A 331 -12.81 32.37 -14.38
CA MET A 331 -13.66 31.58 -15.29
C MET A 331 -14.92 32.34 -15.66
N VAL A 332 -15.61 32.94 -14.67
CA VAL A 332 -16.80 33.77 -14.89
C VAL A 332 -16.47 34.96 -15.81
N GLN A 333 -15.34 35.65 -15.54
CA GLN A 333 -14.88 36.77 -16.38
C GLN A 333 -14.57 36.34 -17.82
N ARG A 334 -13.94 35.16 -18.01
CA ARG A 334 -13.66 34.60 -19.34
C ARG A 334 -14.95 34.32 -20.11
N VAL A 335 -15.94 33.68 -19.47
CA VAL A 335 -17.25 33.40 -20.05
C VAL A 335 -18.00 34.69 -20.38
N ALA A 336 -17.98 35.68 -19.47
CA ALA A 336 -18.56 36.98 -19.71
C ALA A 336 -17.97 37.67 -20.95
N LYS A 337 -16.64 37.64 -21.08
CA LYS A 337 -15.91 38.24 -22.20
C LYS A 337 -16.23 37.54 -23.53
N SER A 338 -16.21 36.18 -23.55
CA SER A 338 -16.46 35.39 -24.75
C SER A 338 -17.92 35.53 -25.26
N ASN A 339 -18.86 35.86 -24.38
CA ASN A 339 -20.30 36.01 -24.72
C ASN A 339 -20.77 37.48 -24.78
N GLY A 340 -19.86 38.47 -24.73
CA GLY A 340 -20.21 39.88 -24.82
C GLY A 340 -21.00 40.43 -23.60
N LEU A 341 -20.95 39.73 -22.46
CA LEU A 341 -21.65 40.03 -21.22
C LEU A 341 -20.75 40.69 -20.17
N SER A 342 -19.58 41.22 -20.60
CA SER A 342 -18.65 41.88 -19.69
C SER A 342 -19.30 43.08 -19.04
N ARG A 343 -19.27 43.16 -17.71
CA ARG A 343 -19.70 44.33 -16.95
C ARG A 343 -18.54 45.34 -16.96
N LYS A 344 -18.83 46.58 -17.27
CA LYS A 344 -17.88 47.68 -17.04
C LYS A 344 -17.80 47.83 -15.54
N GLY A 345 -16.57 47.71 -14.97
CA GLY A 345 -16.30 48.01 -13.57
C GLY A 345 -16.52 49.45 -13.22
#